data_d05ee65ae9f1ffb018b874de519728f4
#
_entry.id   d05ee65ae9f1ffb018b874de519728f4
#
_cell.length_a   1.000
_cell.length_b   1.000
_cell.length_c   1.000
_cell.angle_alpha   90.00
_cell.angle_beta   90.00
_cell.angle_gamma   90.00
#
_symmetry.space_group_name_H-M   'P 1'
#
loop_
_entity.id
_entity.type
_entity.pdbx_description
1 polymer ?
#
loop_
_entity_poly.entity_id
_entity_poly.type
_entity_poly.pdbx_seq_one_letter_code
_entity_poly.pdbx_strand_id
1 'polypeptide(L)'
;MDKLELTIDGYKCFERKSEFNLNNITLFTGANSAGKSSVVQSLLLAKITSETIVEDVDLGIVPISLMNKKYSMELGNYDDIINRQTKTGDIDFSLSGIDYYIKGEKNDDVAKNTVVFSITPEMKNKLKNLFSNGFTYLCAERMAPHYEYQESEFNDICDCHGSNVGDVFSRYLGDDIIGSRSLNFTKGTKLLMQLDEWCNYIFPGIAVRVEKTGSQMYKLKMRNDVAPNVGFGITYALPILVSGLTIPEGGMLIVENPEAHLHAKAQSNMGYFLARMAAAGVRVIIETHSEHIVNGIRRMIVEGKTEMSHEDMTIYFFQNKNGEKDIIEITMDEFGNLSDFPEDFFDQIRQDTLAIIRTNRDRKEQENEKR
;
A
#
# COMPACT_ATOMS: atom_id res chain seq x y z
N MET A 1 -14.61 -9.63 4.97
CA MET A 1 -14.59 -8.42 5.85
C MET A 1 -15.71 -7.49 5.42
N ASP A 2 -16.18 -6.62 6.35
CA ASP A 2 -17.14 -5.58 5.95
C ASP A 2 -16.50 -4.63 4.95
N LYS A 3 -17.31 -4.12 4.00
CA LYS A 3 -16.86 -3.12 3.04
C LYS A 3 -16.49 -1.84 3.78
N LEU A 4 -15.34 -1.27 3.44
CA LEU A 4 -14.89 0.00 3.97
C LEU A 4 -15.04 1.05 2.88
N GLU A 5 -15.93 2.00 3.09
CA GLU A 5 -16.20 3.09 2.13
C GLU A 5 -15.40 4.34 2.53
N LEU A 6 -14.59 4.85 1.62
CA LEU A 6 -13.86 6.11 1.80
C LEU A 6 -14.44 7.17 0.87
N THR A 7 -14.76 8.32 1.43
CA THR A 7 -15.16 9.51 0.67
C THR A 7 -14.16 10.63 0.90
N ILE A 8 -13.81 11.33 -0.15
CA ILE A 8 -12.90 12.48 -0.13
C ILE A 8 -13.54 13.63 -0.92
N ASP A 9 -13.58 14.82 -0.33
CA ASP A 9 -14.06 16.04 -0.99
C ASP A 9 -13.20 17.25 -0.60
N GLY A 10 -12.88 18.11 -1.53
CA GLY A 10 -12.08 19.32 -1.31
C GLY A 10 -10.59 19.09 -1.02
N TYR A 11 -10.07 17.87 -1.12
CA TYR A 11 -8.70 17.52 -0.76
C TYR A 11 -7.79 17.38 -1.97
N LYS A 12 -6.71 18.14 -2.03
CA LYS A 12 -5.69 18.10 -3.10
C LYS A 12 -6.31 18.10 -4.49
N CYS A 13 -6.28 16.96 -5.16
CA CYS A 13 -6.79 16.81 -6.50
C CYS A 13 -8.31 16.54 -6.58
N PHE A 14 -8.95 16.26 -5.47
CA PHE A 14 -10.39 15.97 -5.40
C PHE A 14 -11.17 17.25 -5.20
N GLU A 15 -11.62 17.87 -6.32
CA GLU A 15 -12.46 19.06 -6.32
C GLU A 15 -13.87 18.76 -5.83
N ARG A 16 -14.34 17.54 -6.11
CA ARG A 16 -15.69 17.05 -5.80
C ARG A 16 -15.60 15.74 -5.07
N LYS A 17 -16.70 15.42 -4.40
CA LYS A 17 -16.87 14.15 -3.69
C LYS A 17 -16.47 12.97 -4.58
N SER A 18 -15.47 12.23 -4.12
CA SER A 18 -14.99 11.00 -4.74
C SER A 18 -15.14 9.86 -3.75
N GLU A 19 -15.68 8.73 -4.21
CA GLU A 19 -16.02 7.57 -3.38
C GLU A 19 -15.18 6.37 -3.78
N PHE A 20 -14.66 5.66 -2.78
CA PHE A 20 -13.82 4.47 -2.96
C PHE A 20 -14.32 3.34 -2.08
N ASN A 21 -14.62 2.20 -2.68
CA ASN A 21 -14.92 0.96 -1.99
C ASN A 21 -13.62 0.20 -1.73
N LEU A 22 -13.16 0.19 -0.48
CA LEU A 22 -11.94 -0.49 -0.07
C LEU A 22 -12.28 -1.92 0.31
N ASN A 23 -12.17 -2.83 -0.64
CA ASN A 23 -12.41 -4.26 -0.47
C ASN A 23 -11.26 -4.96 0.29
N ASN A 24 -11.28 -6.28 0.38
CA ASN A 24 -10.20 -7.04 1.04
C ASN A 24 -8.84 -6.73 0.43
N ILE A 25 -8.79 -6.57 -0.89
CA ILE A 25 -7.63 -6.04 -1.61
C ILE A 25 -8.06 -4.94 -2.57
N THR A 26 -7.44 -3.77 -2.42
CA THR A 26 -7.72 -2.59 -3.26
C THR A 26 -6.42 -2.07 -3.86
N LEU A 27 -6.43 -1.83 -5.17
CA LEU A 27 -5.28 -1.32 -5.90
C LEU A 27 -5.55 0.07 -6.45
N PHE A 28 -4.59 0.97 -6.26
CA PHE A 28 -4.53 2.28 -6.90
C PHE A 28 -3.42 2.27 -7.93
N THR A 29 -3.76 2.46 -9.20
CA THR A 29 -2.82 2.44 -10.33
C THR A 29 -3.10 3.58 -11.31
N GLY A 30 -2.23 3.81 -12.27
CA GLY A 30 -2.39 4.82 -13.32
C GLY A 30 -1.33 5.91 -13.28
N ALA A 31 -1.63 7.06 -13.91
CA ALA A 31 -0.69 8.13 -14.18
C ALA A 31 -0.07 8.75 -12.90
N ASN A 32 1.15 9.23 -13.01
CA ASN A 32 1.80 9.99 -11.94
C ASN A 32 1.03 11.30 -11.69
N SER A 33 0.98 11.73 -10.43
CA SER A 33 0.30 12.95 -9.99
C SER A 33 -1.21 12.99 -10.28
N ALA A 34 -1.85 11.85 -10.57
CA ALA A 34 -3.28 11.75 -10.82
C ALA A 34 -4.14 11.65 -9.54
N GLY A 35 -3.52 11.42 -8.36
CA GLY A 35 -4.22 11.41 -7.07
C GLY A 35 -4.14 10.13 -6.25
N LYS A 36 -3.46 9.07 -6.74
CA LYS A 36 -3.30 7.79 -6.02
C LYS A 36 -2.80 7.99 -4.60
N SER A 37 -1.65 8.62 -4.44
CA SER A 37 -1.05 8.89 -3.12
C SER A 37 -1.91 9.83 -2.26
N SER A 38 -2.79 10.65 -2.85
CA SER A 38 -3.73 11.47 -2.08
C SER A 38 -4.81 10.62 -1.38
N VAL A 39 -5.24 9.52 -2.01
CA VAL A 39 -6.13 8.55 -1.37
C VAL A 39 -5.43 7.84 -0.21
N VAL A 40 -4.20 7.36 -0.41
CA VAL A 40 -3.40 6.77 0.67
C VAL A 40 -3.21 7.76 1.82
N GLN A 41 -2.85 9.00 1.52
CA GLN A 41 -2.65 10.06 2.51
C GLN A 41 -3.91 10.38 3.31
N SER A 42 -5.10 10.31 2.70
CA SER A 42 -6.37 10.50 3.45
C SER A 42 -6.59 9.40 4.49
N LEU A 43 -6.23 8.16 4.19
CA LEU A 43 -6.26 7.04 5.15
C LEU A 43 -5.22 7.21 6.27
N LEU A 44 -4.03 7.72 5.92
CA LEU A 44 -3.01 8.05 6.92
C LEU A 44 -3.46 9.18 7.85
N LEU A 45 -4.14 10.21 7.33
CA LEU A 45 -4.74 11.27 8.14
C LEU A 45 -5.80 10.72 9.10
N ALA A 46 -6.66 9.80 8.64
CA ALA A 46 -7.63 9.11 9.50
C ALA A 46 -6.92 8.33 10.62
N LYS A 47 -5.84 7.59 10.26
CA LYS A 47 -5.05 6.82 11.24
C LYS A 47 -4.38 7.74 12.27
N ILE A 48 -3.72 8.81 11.83
CA ILE A 48 -3.09 9.80 12.72
C ILE A 48 -4.14 10.43 13.63
N THR A 49 -5.31 10.79 13.08
CA THR A 49 -6.43 11.29 13.87
C THR A 49 -6.81 10.29 14.98
N SER A 50 -6.94 9.00 14.63
CA SER A 50 -7.25 7.95 15.61
C SER A 50 -6.22 7.82 16.75
N GLU A 51 -4.94 8.05 16.45
CA GLU A 51 -3.83 7.98 17.42
C GLU A 51 -3.74 9.24 18.30
N THR A 52 -4.15 10.38 17.78
CA THR A 52 -4.09 11.67 18.50
C THR A 52 -5.26 11.88 19.45
N ILE A 53 -6.34 11.10 19.32
CA ILE A 53 -7.51 11.19 20.19
C ILE A 53 -7.15 10.82 21.64
N VAL A 54 -7.22 11.79 22.54
CA VAL A 54 -7.09 11.59 24.01
C VAL A 54 -8.44 11.22 24.58
N GLU A 55 -8.50 10.22 25.47
CA GLU A 55 -9.75 9.61 25.95
C GLU A 55 -10.63 10.56 26.77
N ASP A 56 -10.05 11.53 27.48
CA ASP A 56 -10.76 12.38 28.43
C ASP A 56 -11.09 13.78 27.90
N VAL A 57 -10.83 14.08 26.63
CA VAL A 57 -11.04 15.43 26.07
C VAL A 57 -12.21 15.41 25.06
N ASP A 58 -13.37 15.88 25.51
CA ASP A 58 -14.62 15.94 24.72
C ASP A 58 -14.72 17.21 23.86
N LEU A 59 -13.61 17.64 23.25
CA LEU A 59 -13.58 18.93 22.53
C LEU A 59 -14.13 18.86 21.10
N GLY A 60 -14.50 17.70 20.57
CA GLY A 60 -14.97 17.60 19.18
C GLY A 60 -13.95 18.01 18.11
N ILE A 61 -12.74 18.35 18.51
CA ILE A 61 -11.63 18.80 17.64
C ILE A 61 -10.35 18.01 17.94
N VAL A 62 -9.58 17.71 16.89
CA VAL A 62 -8.30 16.98 16.97
C VAL A 62 -7.25 17.70 16.14
N PRO A 63 -6.23 18.31 16.77
CA PRO A 63 -5.14 18.95 16.04
C PRO A 63 -4.21 17.88 15.44
N ILE A 64 -3.96 17.95 14.14
CA ILE A 64 -3.14 17.00 13.39
C ILE A 64 -2.00 17.73 12.70
N SER A 65 -0.78 17.27 12.95
CA SER A 65 0.39 17.75 12.20
C SER A 65 0.39 17.15 10.79
N LEU A 66 0.50 18.01 9.79
CA LEU A 66 0.69 17.63 8.38
C LEU A 66 2.12 17.19 8.08
N MET A 67 3.02 17.32 9.06
CA MET A 67 4.41 16.84 9.05
C MET A 67 4.53 15.69 10.05
N ASN A 68 4.33 14.46 9.59
CA ASN A 68 4.32 13.26 10.44
C ASN A 68 5.45 12.29 10.07
N LYS A 69 6.48 12.23 10.90
CA LYS A 69 7.66 11.37 10.67
C LYS A 69 7.34 9.89 10.75
N LYS A 70 6.37 9.47 11.59
CA LYS A 70 6.00 8.06 11.76
C LYS A 70 5.51 7.44 10.45
N TYR A 71 4.82 8.23 9.63
CA TYR A 71 4.26 7.81 8.34
C TYR A 71 4.96 8.47 7.15
N SER A 72 6.13 9.08 7.35
CA SER A 72 6.89 9.80 6.30
C SER A 72 6.00 10.78 5.51
N MET A 73 5.10 11.47 6.21
CA MET A 73 4.12 12.35 5.60
C MET A 73 4.57 13.81 5.75
N GLU A 74 4.78 14.47 4.62
CA GLU A 74 5.21 15.88 4.53
C GLU A 74 4.23 16.64 3.62
N LEU A 75 3.07 17.02 4.18
CA LEU A 75 1.99 17.64 3.41
C LEU A 75 2.03 19.17 3.38
N GLY A 76 2.96 19.79 4.14
CA GLY A 76 3.08 21.23 4.20
C GLY A 76 2.08 21.88 5.17
N ASN A 77 1.23 22.75 4.67
CA ASN A 77 0.21 23.47 5.44
C ASN A 77 -1.18 23.28 4.82
N TYR A 78 -2.20 23.94 5.38
CA TYR A 78 -3.57 23.85 4.89
C TYR A 78 -3.72 24.24 3.41
N ASP A 79 -3.06 25.31 2.98
CA ASP A 79 -3.13 25.80 1.59
C ASP A 79 -2.50 24.82 0.58
N ASP A 80 -1.65 23.89 1.04
CA ASP A 80 -1.00 22.85 0.22
C ASP A 80 -1.90 21.61 0.04
N ILE A 81 -2.89 21.44 0.91
CA ILE A 81 -3.76 20.24 0.90
C ILE A 81 -5.18 20.52 0.45
N ILE A 82 -5.66 21.77 0.52
CA ILE A 82 -6.98 22.10 0.00
C ILE A 82 -7.01 22.13 -1.53
N ASN A 83 -8.10 21.68 -2.11
CA ASN A 83 -8.33 21.87 -3.54
C ASN A 83 -8.67 23.35 -3.81
N ARG A 84 -7.92 23.98 -4.69
CA ARG A 84 -8.04 25.43 -5.00
C ARG A 84 -9.36 25.81 -5.70
N GLN A 85 -10.08 24.84 -6.23
CA GLN A 85 -11.38 25.06 -6.91
C GLN A 85 -12.57 24.83 -5.96
N THR A 86 -12.33 24.34 -4.74
CA THR A 86 -13.36 24.14 -3.73
C THR A 86 -14.00 25.46 -3.34
N LYS A 87 -15.34 25.52 -3.38
CA LYS A 87 -16.12 26.75 -3.11
C LYS A 87 -16.29 27.03 -1.61
N THR A 88 -16.34 25.99 -0.79
CA THR A 88 -16.55 26.06 0.65
C THR A 88 -15.27 26.42 1.42
N GLY A 89 -14.11 26.09 0.86
CA GLY A 89 -12.84 26.18 1.56
C GLY A 89 -12.69 25.09 2.64
N ASP A 90 -13.56 24.08 2.68
CA ASP A 90 -13.51 22.97 3.61
C ASP A 90 -12.96 21.70 2.93
N ILE A 91 -12.43 20.79 3.74
CA ILE A 91 -12.04 19.45 3.30
C ILE A 91 -12.87 18.45 4.11
N ASP A 92 -13.63 17.63 3.41
CA ASP A 92 -14.49 16.62 4.02
C ASP A 92 -13.98 15.21 3.72
N PHE A 93 -13.98 14.39 4.76
CA PHE A 93 -13.69 12.96 4.68
C PHE A 93 -14.78 12.16 5.37
N SER A 94 -15.10 11.01 4.80
CA SER A 94 -15.89 9.98 5.46
C SER A 94 -15.26 8.62 5.31
N LEU A 95 -15.18 7.86 6.39
CA LEU A 95 -14.65 6.49 6.39
C LEU A 95 -15.68 5.57 7.03
N SER A 96 -16.46 4.87 6.21
CA SER A 96 -17.58 4.01 6.63
C SER A 96 -18.56 4.72 7.57
N GLY A 97 -19.00 5.92 7.16
CA GLY A 97 -19.93 6.74 7.94
C GLY A 97 -19.31 7.41 9.17
N ILE A 98 -17.99 7.41 9.27
CA ILE A 98 -17.25 8.21 10.24
C ILE A 98 -16.85 9.51 9.54
N ASP A 99 -17.62 10.56 9.74
CA ASP A 99 -17.37 11.85 9.10
C ASP A 99 -16.41 12.68 9.95
N TYR A 100 -15.41 13.23 9.30
CA TYR A 100 -14.44 14.16 9.88
C TYR A 100 -14.01 15.17 8.82
N TYR A 101 -13.82 16.41 9.22
CA TYR A 101 -13.57 17.50 8.28
C TYR A 101 -12.59 18.52 8.83
N ILE A 102 -11.94 19.22 7.91
CA ILE A 102 -11.08 20.37 8.20
C ILE A 102 -11.78 21.62 7.69
N LYS A 103 -12.10 22.56 8.58
CA LYS A 103 -12.62 23.87 8.19
C LYS A 103 -11.52 24.78 7.69
N GLY A 104 -11.83 25.55 6.66
CA GLY A 104 -10.94 26.53 6.05
C GLY A 104 -10.64 27.77 6.89
N GLU A 105 -11.14 27.84 8.11
CA GLU A 105 -10.85 28.97 9.01
C GLU A 105 -9.38 28.91 9.46
N LYS A 106 -8.64 29.97 9.16
CA LYS A 106 -7.28 30.15 9.68
C LYS A 106 -7.36 30.29 11.19
N ASN A 107 -6.90 29.28 11.88
CA ASN A 107 -6.76 29.32 13.33
C ASN A 107 -5.35 29.86 13.64
N ASP A 108 -5.24 31.17 13.92
CA ASP A 108 -3.95 31.84 14.16
C ASP A 108 -3.20 31.30 15.40
N ASP A 109 -3.91 30.54 16.27
CA ASP A 109 -3.34 29.90 17.46
C ASP A 109 -2.70 28.52 17.20
N VAL A 110 -2.81 27.99 15.97
CA VAL A 110 -2.30 26.65 15.61
C VAL A 110 -0.99 26.76 14.83
N ALA A 111 -0.06 25.86 15.10
CA ALA A 111 1.21 25.82 14.37
C ALA A 111 0.98 25.72 12.84
N LYS A 112 1.78 26.44 12.05
CA LYS A 112 1.63 26.61 10.60
C LYS A 112 1.36 25.30 9.82
N ASN A 113 1.92 24.17 10.28
CA ASN A 113 1.78 22.86 9.65
C ASN A 113 0.78 21.95 10.38
N THR A 114 -0.15 22.53 11.13
CA THR A 114 -1.17 21.79 11.86
C THR A 114 -2.54 22.17 11.32
N VAL A 115 -3.40 21.20 11.16
CA VAL A 115 -4.81 21.38 10.84
C VAL A 115 -5.65 20.84 11.98
N VAL A 116 -6.89 21.33 12.09
CA VAL A 116 -7.79 20.90 13.13
C VAL A 116 -8.93 20.10 12.48
N PHE A 117 -8.97 18.80 12.78
CA PHE A 117 -10.11 17.96 12.42
C PHE A 117 -11.25 18.14 13.40
N SER A 118 -12.45 18.33 12.86
CA SER A 118 -13.68 18.29 13.64
C SER A 118 -14.29 16.90 13.50
N ILE A 119 -14.60 16.26 14.64
CA ILE A 119 -15.15 14.90 14.70
C ILE A 119 -16.00 14.77 15.95
N THR A 120 -17.16 14.10 15.87
CA THR A 120 -18.00 13.89 17.05
C THR A 120 -17.40 12.86 18.02
N PRO A 121 -17.72 12.88 19.32
CA PRO A 121 -17.23 11.91 20.29
C PRO A 121 -17.57 10.45 19.91
N GLU A 122 -18.76 10.21 19.38
CA GLU A 122 -19.16 8.88 18.90
C GLU A 122 -18.27 8.39 17.77
N MET A 123 -17.99 9.27 16.80
CA MET A 123 -17.13 8.95 15.64
C MET A 123 -15.67 8.76 16.04
N LYS A 124 -15.19 9.44 17.09
CA LYS A 124 -13.83 9.20 17.64
C LYS A 124 -13.64 7.74 18.02
N ASN A 125 -14.58 7.17 18.78
CA ASN A 125 -14.50 5.78 19.22
C ASN A 125 -14.59 4.80 18.05
N LYS A 126 -15.46 5.07 17.07
CA LYS A 126 -15.55 4.27 15.84
C LYS A 126 -14.23 4.29 15.06
N LEU A 127 -13.58 5.45 14.94
CA LEU A 127 -12.32 5.60 14.24
C LEU A 127 -11.17 4.85 14.96
N LYS A 128 -11.09 4.91 16.30
CA LYS A 128 -10.13 4.11 17.07
C LYS A 128 -10.35 2.62 16.84
N ASN A 129 -11.59 2.15 16.90
CA ASN A 129 -11.93 0.74 16.72
C ASN A 129 -11.57 0.24 15.31
N LEU A 130 -11.74 1.07 14.28
CA LEU A 130 -11.39 0.71 12.90
C LEU A 130 -9.91 0.33 12.74
N PHE A 131 -9.03 0.95 13.49
CA PHE A 131 -7.58 0.71 13.44
C PHE A 131 -7.04 -0.12 14.62
N SER A 132 -7.93 -0.68 15.45
CA SER A 132 -7.52 -1.41 16.67
C SER A 132 -6.84 -2.75 16.39
N ASN A 133 -7.17 -3.41 15.28
CA ASN A 133 -6.62 -4.72 14.90
C ASN A 133 -5.25 -4.66 14.21
N GLY A 134 -4.58 -3.51 14.27
CA GLY A 134 -3.27 -3.33 13.65
C GLY A 134 -3.33 -2.53 12.35
N PHE A 135 -2.28 -1.74 12.15
CA PHE A 135 -2.12 -0.89 10.98
C PHE A 135 -0.64 -0.80 10.61
N THR A 136 -0.31 -1.18 9.40
CA THR A 136 1.05 -1.04 8.86
C THR A 136 1.00 -0.31 7.53
N TYR A 137 1.81 0.72 7.40
CA TYR A 137 2.02 1.45 6.15
C TYR A 137 3.49 1.35 5.75
N LEU A 138 3.73 0.92 4.53
CA LEU A 138 5.05 0.84 3.92
C LEU A 138 5.09 1.77 2.71
N CYS A 139 5.86 2.86 2.83
CA CYS A 139 5.98 3.87 1.77
C CYS A 139 6.82 3.37 0.60
N ALA A 140 6.81 4.13 -0.50
CA ALA A 140 7.59 3.82 -1.69
C ALA A 140 9.11 3.87 -1.43
N GLU A 141 9.57 4.79 -0.58
CA GLU A 141 10.97 4.98 -0.22
C GLU A 141 11.36 4.08 0.96
N ARG A 142 11.38 2.76 0.74
CA ARG A 142 11.86 1.82 1.75
C ARG A 142 13.38 1.88 1.89
N MET A 143 13.85 1.49 3.06
CA MET A 143 15.27 1.53 3.39
C MET A 143 16.09 0.63 2.46
N ALA A 144 17.17 1.19 1.91
CA ALA A 144 18.17 0.44 1.15
C ALA A 144 18.84 -0.65 2.04
N PRO A 145 19.53 -1.64 1.43
CA PRO A 145 20.29 -2.63 2.20
C PRO A 145 21.31 -1.99 3.12
N HIS A 146 21.19 -2.25 4.42
CA HIS A 146 22.13 -1.80 5.44
C HIS A 146 22.86 -2.99 6.09
N TYR A 147 24.07 -2.73 6.61
CA TYR A 147 24.83 -3.74 7.32
C TYR A 147 24.17 -4.10 8.65
N GLU A 148 23.60 -3.12 9.33
CA GLU A 148 22.86 -3.26 10.59
C GLU A 148 21.58 -2.43 10.55
N TYR A 149 20.57 -2.93 11.24
CA TYR A 149 19.24 -2.34 11.39
C TYR A 149 19.02 -2.01 12.86
N GLN A 150 18.39 -0.88 13.14
CA GLN A 150 18.14 -0.43 14.51
C GLN A 150 16.88 -1.07 15.08
N GLU A 151 16.84 -1.20 16.40
CA GLU A 151 15.61 -1.47 17.13
C GLU A 151 14.64 -0.32 16.96
N SER A 152 13.35 -0.60 16.83
CA SER A 152 12.33 0.42 16.68
C SER A 152 11.94 1.00 18.03
N GLU A 153 11.75 2.32 18.07
CA GLU A 153 11.04 3.00 19.16
C GLU A 153 9.51 2.73 19.08
N PHE A 154 9.01 2.31 17.92
CA PHE A 154 7.60 2.01 17.64
C PHE A 154 7.39 0.49 17.66
N ASN A 155 6.71 0.01 18.69
CA ASN A 155 6.54 -1.40 19.01
C ASN A 155 5.88 -2.24 17.91
N ASP A 156 6.35 -3.48 17.78
CA ASP A 156 5.69 -4.65 17.17
C ASP A 156 5.35 -4.62 15.68
N ILE A 157 5.51 -3.51 14.97
CA ILE A 157 5.27 -3.40 13.52
C ILE A 157 6.47 -2.80 12.80
N CYS A 158 6.62 -3.07 11.50
CA CYS A 158 7.59 -2.36 10.68
C CYS A 158 7.21 -0.88 10.58
N ASP A 159 8.21 0.01 10.70
CA ASP A 159 8.04 1.43 10.37
C ASP A 159 7.82 1.61 8.85
N CYS A 160 7.40 2.80 8.44
CA CYS A 160 7.04 3.06 7.04
C CYS A 160 8.18 2.85 6.04
N HIS A 161 9.43 2.94 6.47
CA HIS A 161 10.60 2.66 5.64
C HIS A 161 11.11 1.22 5.76
N GLY A 162 10.57 0.42 6.70
CA GLY A 162 11.06 -0.92 7.02
C GLY A 162 12.43 -0.93 7.70
N SER A 163 12.85 0.19 8.31
CA SER A 163 14.18 0.34 8.90
C SER A 163 14.41 -0.56 10.12
N ASN A 164 13.34 -0.96 10.79
CA ASN A 164 13.32 -1.85 11.96
C ASN A 164 12.97 -3.30 11.64
N VAL A 165 12.94 -3.70 10.37
CA VAL A 165 12.50 -5.04 9.96
C VAL A 165 13.27 -6.17 10.62
N GLY A 166 14.55 -5.97 10.91
CA GLY A 166 15.38 -6.93 11.65
C GLY A 166 14.91 -7.15 13.09
N ASP A 167 14.51 -6.10 13.78
CA ASP A 167 13.96 -6.15 15.11
C ASP A 167 12.60 -6.86 15.13
N VAL A 168 11.66 -6.44 14.29
CA VAL A 168 10.33 -7.06 14.17
C VAL A 168 10.46 -8.54 13.84
N PHE A 169 11.27 -8.90 12.84
CA PHE A 169 11.51 -10.30 12.51
C PHE A 169 12.09 -11.10 13.68
N SER A 170 13.03 -10.52 14.42
CA SER A 170 13.65 -11.18 15.58
C SER A 170 12.64 -11.47 16.71
N ARG A 171 11.71 -10.54 16.96
CA ARG A 171 10.70 -10.70 18.02
C ARG A 171 9.71 -11.81 17.71
N TYR A 172 9.22 -11.90 16.48
CA TYR A 172 8.21 -12.88 16.05
C TYR A 172 8.79 -14.17 15.46
N LEU A 173 10.11 -14.34 15.42
CA LEU A 173 10.81 -15.44 14.76
C LEU A 173 10.25 -16.83 15.08
N GLY A 174 9.92 -17.06 16.34
CA GLY A 174 9.42 -18.32 16.88
C GLY A 174 7.92 -18.41 17.01
N ASP A 175 7.18 -17.35 16.65
CA ASP A 175 5.73 -17.31 16.81
C ASP A 175 5.04 -18.03 15.65
N ASP A 176 3.89 -18.59 15.93
CA ASP A 176 3.04 -19.19 14.91
C ASP A 176 2.30 -18.09 14.16
N ILE A 177 2.42 -18.06 12.84
CA ILE A 177 1.61 -17.20 11.99
C ILE A 177 0.21 -17.82 11.81
N ILE A 178 -0.75 -17.00 11.38
CA ILE A 178 -2.08 -17.48 10.99
C ILE A 178 -1.91 -18.48 9.83
N GLY A 179 -2.46 -19.69 10.02
CA GLY A 179 -2.23 -20.82 9.10
C GLY A 179 -2.60 -20.53 7.64
N SER A 180 -3.69 -19.78 7.40
CA SER A 180 -4.11 -19.36 6.07
C SER A 180 -3.08 -18.49 5.30
N ARG A 181 -2.11 -17.88 6.00
CA ARG A 181 -0.99 -17.12 5.43
C ARG A 181 0.18 -18.00 4.99
N SER A 182 0.20 -19.26 5.39
CA SER A 182 1.25 -20.21 5.04
C SER A 182 1.25 -20.49 3.54
N LEU A 183 2.42 -20.44 2.92
CA LEU A 183 2.59 -20.91 1.55
C LEU A 183 2.55 -22.45 1.51
N ASN A 184 3.20 -23.08 2.49
CA ASN A 184 3.29 -24.51 2.58
C ASN A 184 3.18 -24.98 4.06
N PHE A 185 2.02 -25.49 4.44
CA PHE A 185 1.74 -25.99 5.78
C PHE A 185 2.66 -27.13 6.25
N THR A 186 3.17 -27.95 5.32
CA THR A 186 4.01 -29.10 5.68
C THR A 186 5.37 -28.68 6.24
N LYS A 187 5.74 -27.41 6.05
CA LYS A 187 6.99 -26.81 6.57
C LYS A 187 6.83 -26.20 7.96
N GLY A 188 5.61 -26.27 8.53
CA GLY A 188 5.29 -25.68 9.83
C GLY A 188 4.75 -24.25 9.73
N THR A 189 4.26 -23.76 10.87
CA THR A 189 3.56 -22.46 10.96
C THR A 189 4.40 -21.34 11.59
N LYS A 190 5.64 -21.62 11.99
CA LYS A 190 6.52 -20.60 12.57
C LYS A 190 6.89 -19.52 11.54
N LEU A 191 6.93 -18.26 11.98
CA LEU A 191 7.28 -17.13 11.12
C LEU A 191 8.55 -17.38 10.31
N LEU A 192 9.62 -17.85 10.98
CA LEU A 192 10.89 -18.15 10.29
C LEU A 192 10.71 -19.13 9.12
N MET A 193 9.93 -20.20 9.34
CA MET A 193 9.74 -21.24 8.34
C MET A 193 8.93 -20.73 7.15
N GLN A 194 7.87 -20.00 7.43
CA GLN A 194 7.01 -19.47 6.36
C GLN A 194 7.64 -18.27 5.64
N LEU A 195 8.43 -17.45 6.32
CA LEU A 195 9.22 -16.41 5.68
C LEU A 195 10.24 -17.00 4.71
N ASP A 196 10.93 -18.10 5.08
CA ASP A 196 11.84 -18.81 4.17
C ASP A 196 11.09 -19.38 2.94
N GLU A 197 9.90 -19.95 3.12
CA GLU A 197 9.09 -20.46 2.01
C GLU A 197 8.66 -19.32 1.07
N TRP A 198 8.18 -18.21 1.59
CA TRP A 198 7.78 -17.05 0.80
C TRP A 198 8.97 -16.36 0.13
N CYS A 199 10.10 -16.22 0.85
CA CYS A 199 11.33 -15.70 0.26
C CYS A 199 11.82 -16.59 -0.89
N ASN A 200 11.83 -17.90 -0.71
CA ASN A 200 12.23 -18.84 -1.77
C ASN A 200 11.26 -18.83 -2.96
N TYR A 201 9.95 -18.61 -2.72
CA TYR A 201 8.95 -18.50 -3.79
C TYR A 201 9.15 -17.26 -4.65
N ILE A 202 9.47 -16.12 -4.02
CA ILE A 202 9.68 -14.83 -4.70
C ILE A 202 11.11 -14.74 -5.25
N PHE A 203 12.09 -15.19 -4.46
CA PHE A 203 13.54 -15.15 -4.76
C PHE A 203 14.14 -16.56 -4.63
N PRO A 204 14.15 -17.37 -5.68
CA PRO A 204 14.59 -18.76 -5.60
C PRO A 204 15.95 -18.95 -4.94
N GLY A 205 15.98 -19.82 -3.93
CA GLY A 205 17.20 -20.17 -3.19
C GLY A 205 17.57 -19.16 -2.09
N ILE A 206 16.70 -18.21 -1.72
CA ILE A 206 16.93 -17.28 -0.62
C ILE A 206 16.27 -17.78 0.67
N ALA A 207 17.04 -17.77 1.75
CA ALA A 207 16.58 -17.91 3.13
C ALA A 207 17.11 -16.73 3.94
N VAL A 208 16.29 -16.20 4.85
CA VAL A 208 16.64 -15.00 5.64
C VAL A 208 16.89 -15.39 7.08
N ARG A 209 17.94 -14.80 7.66
CA ARG A 209 18.27 -14.97 9.09
C ARG A 209 18.50 -13.59 9.70
N VAL A 210 18.20 -13.48 10.98
CA VAL A 210 18.45 -12.29 11.76
C VAL A 210 19.36 -12.63 12.93
N GLU A 211 20.38 -11.80 13.16
CA GLU A 211 21.31 -11.91 14.29
C GLU A 211 21.31 -10.61 15.06
N LYS A 212 21.16 -10.66 16.38
CA LYS A 212 21.33 -9.50 17.26
C LYS A 212 22.82 -9.28 17.47
N THR A 213 23.34 -8.12 17.06
CA THR A 213 24.78 -7.79 17.10
C THR A 213 25.16 -6.89 18.27
N GLY A 214 24.17 -6.25 18.90
CA GLY A 214 24.34 -5.33 20.04
C GLY A 214 23.07 -5.22 20.87
N SER A 215 23.01 -4.25 21.77
CA SER A 215 21.83 -4.04 22.60
C SER A 215 20.58 -3.68 21.79
N GLN A 216 20.76 -2.95 20.69
CA GLN A 216 19.68 -2.41 19.87
C GLN A 216 19.94 -2.52 18.36
N MET A 217 20.81 -3.44 17.95
CA MET A 217 21.21 -3.60 16.57
C MET A 217 21.00 -5.03 16.07
N TYR A 218 20.52 -5.15 14.85
CA TYR A 218 20.23 -6.41 14.17
C TYR A 218 20.91 -6.48 12.82
N LYS A 219 21.42 -7.64 12.47
CA LYS A 219 22.05 -7.94 11.19
C LYS A 219 21.19 -8.94 10.43
N LEU A 220 20.85 -8.58 9.19
CA LEU A 220 20.14 -9.48 8.29
C LEU A 220 21.15 -10.23 7.41
N LYS A 221 20.99 -11.53 7.32
CA LYS A 221 21.73 -12.40 6.42
C LYS A 221 20.77 -13.09 5.46
N MET A 222 21.11 -13.08 4.18
CA MET A 222 20.44 -13.80 3.11
C MET A 222 21.39 -14.92 2.65
N ARG A 223 21.03 -16.17 2.92
CA ARG A 223 21.98 -17.31 2.89
C ARG A 223 23.14 -17.05 3.85
N ASN A 224 24.35 -16.89 3.31
CA ASN A 224 25.57 -16.59 4.09
C ASN A 224 26.03 -15.13 3.96
N ASP A 225 25.35 -14.33 3.12
CA ASP A 225 25.74 -12.97 2.80
C ASP A 225 24.96 -11.96 3.64
N VAL A 226 25.60 -10.85 3.96
CA VAL A 226 24.94 -9.71 4.61
C VAL A 226 24.11 -8.91 3.60
N ALA A 227 23.08 -8.21 4.08
CA ALA A 227 22.13 -7.46 3.24
C ALA A 227 22.79 -6.57 2.15
N PRO A 228 23.86 -5.81 2.40
CA PRO A 228 24.51 -5.00 1.37
C PRO A 228 25.13 -5.79 0.20
N ASN A 229 25.43 -7.05 0.40
CA ASN A 229 26.03 -7.91 -0.62
C ASN A 229 24.98 -8.68 -1.44
N VAL A 230 23.69 -8.45 -1.18
CA VAL A 230 22.57 -9.08 -1.87
C VAL A 230 21.79 -8.01 -2.66
N GLY A 231 21.08 -8.44 -3.70
CA GLY A 231 20.30 -7.49 -4.51
C GLY A 231 19.27 -6.71 -3.71
N PHE A 232 19.07 -5.44 -4.04
CA PHE A 232 18.13 -4.51 -3.41
C PHE A 232 16.70 -5.07 -3.28
N GLY A 233 16.22 -5.86 -4.25
CA GLY A 233 14.87 -6.37 -4.28
C GLY A 233 14.47 -7.16 -3.04
N ILE A 234 15.38 -7.93 -2.46
CA ILE A 234 15.08 -8.75 -1.27
C ILE A 234 14.89 -7.86 -0.06
N THR A 235 15.74 -6.88 0.16
CA THR A 235 15.66 -5.96 1.30
C THR A 235 14.44 -5.05 1.23
N TYR A 236 14.04 -4.65 0.02
CA TYR A 236 12.80 -3.90 -0.20
C TYR A 236 11.54 -4.74 0.00
N ALA A 237 11.59 -6.03 -0.31
CA ALA A 237 10.48 -6.97 -0.14
C ALA A 237 10.31 -7.44 1.32
N LEU A 238 11.41 -7.53 2.08
CA LEU A 238 11.40 -8.13 3.42
C LEU A 238 10.44 -7.44 4.40
N PRO A 239 10.37 -6.10 4.50
CA PRO A 239 9.37 -5.42 5.33
C PRO A 239 7.93 -5.79 4.95
N ILE A 240 7.64 -5.97 3.65
CA ILE A 240 6.31 -6.37 3.16
C ILE A 240 5.98 -7.79 3.63
N LEU A 241 6.93 -8.72 3.49
CA LEU A 241 6.75 -10.11 3.89
C LEU A 241 6.57 -10.26 5.39
N VAL A 242 7.45 -9.63 6.19
CA VAL A 242 7.36 -9.67 7.65
C VAL A 242 6.05 -9.04 8.12
N SER A 243 5.70 -7.84 7.64
CA SER A 243 4.45 -7.17 8.03
C SER A 243 3.22 -7.99 7.65
N GLY A 244 3.16 -8.53 6.43
CA GLY A 244 2.02 -9.34 6.00
C GLY A 244 1.85 -10.61 6.81
N LEU A 245 2.95 -11.24 7.25
CA LEU A 245 2.90 -12.46 8.05
C LEU A 245 2.58 -12.19 9.53
N THR A 246 2.93 -11.01 10.08
CA THR A 246 2.80 -10.69 11.50
C THR A 246 1.59 -9.83 11.87
N ILE A 247 1.07 -9.02 10.93
CA ILE A 247 -0.09 -8.16 11.20
C ILE A 247 -1.29 -9.00 11.67
N PRO A 248 -2.03 -8.61 12.74
CA PRO A 248 -3.21 -9.34 13.19
C PRO A 248 -4.30 -9.46 12.12
N GLU A 249 -5.18 -10.46 12.25
CA GLU A 249 -6.41 -10.56 11.44
C GLU A 249 -7.32 -9.35 11.69
N GLY A 250 -7.96 -8.84 10.65
CA GLY A 250 -8.72 -7.60 10.68
C GLY A 250 -7.86 -6.34 10.61
N GLY A 251 -6.52 -6.49 10.60
CA GLY A 251 -5.59 -5.36 10.42
C GLY A 251 -5.57 -4.82 9.00
N MET A 252 -4.97 -3.64 8.83
CA MET A 252 -4.82 -2.96 7.55
C MET A 252 -3.34 -2.83 7.17
N LEU A 253 -2.98 -3.32 5.99
CA LEU A 253 -1.65 -3.23 5.39
C LEU A 253 -1.71 -2.36 4.14
N ILE A 254 -1.05 -1.21 4.17
CA ILE A 254 -0.92 -0.31 3.02
C ILE A 254 0.51 -0.42 2.50
N VAL A 255 0.67 -0.69 1.21
CA VAL A 255 1.99 -0.83 0.56
C VAL A 255 2.06 0.00 -0.70
N GLU A 256 2.99 0.94 -0.77
CA GLU A 256 3.32 1.65 -2.00
C GLU A 256 4.45 0.94 -2.75
N ASN A 257 4.33 0.86 -4.07
CA ASN A 257 5.31 0.30 -5.00
C ASN A 257 5.91 -1.05 -4.53
N PRO A 258 5.09 -2.09 -4.28
CA PRO A 258 5.60 -3.40 -3.88
C PRO A 258 6.51 -4.05 -4.94
N GLU A 259 6.43 -3.58 -6.18
CA GLU A 259 7.26 -4.00 -7.32
C GLU A 259 8.69 -3.44 -7.30
N ALA A 260 8.99 -2.45 -6.46
CA ALA A 260 10.27 -1.75 -6.50
C ALA A 260 11.46 -2.72 -6.41
N HIS A 261 12.42 -2.56 -7.33
CA HIS A 261 13.62 -3.40 -7.48
C HIS A 261 13.38 -4.91 -7.73
N LEU A 262 12.16 -5.32 -8.09
CA LEU A 262 11.80 -6.69 -8.42
C LEU A 262 11.75 -6.89 -9.94
N HIS A 263 12.23 -8.02 -10.42
CA HIS A 263 11.98 -8.42 -11.81
C HIS A 263 10.57 -9.01 -11.96
N ALA A 264 10.02 -9.07 -13.18
CA ALA A 264 8.64 -9.40 -13.49
C ALA A 264 8.07 -10.63 -12.74
N LYS A 265 8.82 -11.75 -12.69
CA LYS A 265 8.38 -12.95 -11.96
C LYS A 265 8.25 -12.71 -10.46
N ALA A 266 9.18 -11.98 -9.85
CA ALA A 266 9.15 -11.67 -8.42
C ALA A 266 8.00 -10.70 -8.11
N GLN A 267 7.71 -9.73 -8.99
CA GLN A 267 6.56 -8.84 -8.88
C GLN A 267 5.25 -9.64 -8.88
N SER A 268 5.06 -10.57 -9.83
CA SER A 268 3.87 -11.43 -9.87
C SER A 268 3.74 -12.28 -8.60
N ASN A 269 4.85 -12.84 -8.09
CA ASN A 269 4.83 -13.62 -6.86
C ASN A 269 4.59 -12.75 -5.62
N MET A 270 5.02 -11.48 -5.60
CA MET A 270 4.68 -10.50 -4.56
C MET A 270 3.18 -10.16 -4.58
N GLY A 271 2.58 -9.95 -5.74
CA GLY A 271 1.14 -9.79 -5.88
C GLY A 271 0.37 -11.00 -5.34
N TYR A 272 0.84 -12.21 -5.65
CA TYR A 272 0.27 -13.45 -5.10
C TYR A 272 0.36 -13.50 -3.57
N PHE A 273 1.51 -13.10 -2.99
CA PHE A 273 1.68 -13.00 -1.53
C PHE A 273 0.67 -12.02 -0.91
N LEU A 274 0.56 -10.81 -1.45
CA LEU A 274 -0.35 -9.78 -0.92
C LEU A 274 -1.82 -10.23 -0.97
N ALA A 275 -2.25 -10.88 -2.06
CA ALA A 275 -3.58 -11.47 -2.17
C ALA A 275 -3.79 -12.61 -1.17
N ARG A 276 -2.75 -13.41 -0.88
CA ARG A 276 -2.82 -14.45 0.18
C ARG A 276 -3.02 -13.84 1.57
N MET A 277 -2.40 -12.70 1.85
CA MET A 277 -2.61 -11.96 3.10
C MET A 277 -4.05 -11.41 3.18
N ALA A 278 -4.57 -10.88 2.08
CA ALA A 278 -5.97 -10.42 2.00
C ALA A 278 -6.96 -11.56 2.25
N ALA A 279 -6.73 -12.72 1.65
CA ALA A 279 -7.53 -13.93 1.86
C ALA A 279 -7.47 -14.45 3.31
N ALA A 280 -6.42 -14.10 4.05
CA ALA A 280 -6.24 -14.45 5.46
C ALA A 280 -6.73 -13.37 6.43
N GLY A 281 -7.63 -12.49 5.97
CA GLY A 281 -8.30 -11.53 6.82
C GLY A 281 -7.53 -10.22 7.06
N VAL A 282 -6.56 -9.88 6.23
CA VAL A 282 -5.89 -8.56 6.26
C VAL A 282 -6.49 -7.67 5.17
N ARG A 283 -6.87 -6.44 5.48
CA ARG A 283 -7.21 -5.46 4.44
C ARG A 283 -5.94 -4.94 3.80
N VAL A 284 -5.75 -5.25 2.52
CA VAL A 284 -4.54 -4.89 1.78
C VAL A 284 -4.84 -3.77 0.78
N ILE A 285 -4.13 -2.65 0.91
CA ILE A 285 -4.24 -1.50 0.02
C ILE A 285 -2.89 -1.31 -0.66
N ILE A 286 -2.89 -1.22 -1.99
CA ILE A 286 -1.68 -1.21 -2.80
C ILE A 286 -1.70 -0.01 -3.74
N GLU A 287 -0.65 0.81 -3.71
CA GLU A 287 -0.34 1.72 -4.81
C GLU A 287 0.73 1.06 -5.69
N THR A 288 0.45 0.87 -6.98
CA THR A 288 1.36 0.15 -7.89
C THR A 288 1.31 0.68 -9.32
N HIS A 289 2.43 0.57 -10.02
CA HIS A 289 2.56 0.80 -11.45
C HIS A 289 2.83 -0.50 -12.23
N SER A 290 2.69 -1.66 -11.58
CA SER A 290 3.05 -2.96 -12.17
C SER A 290 1.84 -3.81 -12.53
N GLU A 291 1.71 -4.12 -13.82
CA GLU A 291 0.76 -5.13 -14.30
C GLU A 291 1.04 -6.52 -13.71
N HIS A 292 2.32 -6.80 -13.37
CA HIS A 292 2.70 -8.09 -12.81
C HIS A 292 2.19 -8.28 -11.40
N ILE A 293 2.12 -7.21 -10.58
CA ILE A 293 1.47 -7.24 -9.26
C ILE A 293 0.00 -7.58 -9.43
N VAL A 294 -0.72 -6.85 -10.32
CA VAL A 294 -2.14 -7.11 -10.61
C VAL A 294 -2.37 -8.54 -11.07
N ASN A 295 -1.57 -9.02 -12.01
CA ASN A 295 -1.68 -10.39 -12.54
C ASN A 295 -1.36 -11.46 -11.49
N GLY A 296 -0.45 -11.20 -10.57
CA GLY A 296 -0.15 -12.08 -9.44
C GLY A 296 -1.34 -12.24 -8.50
N ILE A 297 -2.05 -11.15 -8.21
CA ILE A 297 -3.27 -11.12 -7.39
C ILE A 297 -4.39 -11.89 -8.09
N ARG A 298 -4.69 -11.57 -9.35
CA ARG A 298 -5.69 -12.27 -10.18
C ARG A 298 -5.46 -13.77 -10.19
N ARG A 299 -4.20 -14.17 -10.42
CA ARG A 299 -3.81 -15.59 -10.43
C ARG A 299 -4.13 -16.27 -9.10
N MET A 300 -3.82 -15.66 -7.95
CA MET A 300 -4.10 -16.24 -6.64
C MET A 300 -5.60 -16.47 -6.42
N ILE A 301 -6.43 -15.50 -6.82
CA ILE A 301 -7.88 -15.59 -6.69
C ILE A 301 -8.44 -16.69 -7.58
N VAL A 302 -8.06 -16.73 -8.87
CA VAL A 302 -8.56 -17.72 -9.85
C VAL A 302 -8.08 -19.15 -9.54
N GLU A 303 -6.90 -19.32 -8.93
CA GLU A 303 -6.44 -20.64 -8.48
C GLU A 303 -7.36 -21.27 -7.43
N GLY A 304 -8.24 -20.50 -6.78
CA GLY A 304 -9.30 -21.00 -5.89
C GLY A 304 -8.79 -21.76 -4.66
N LYS A 305 -7.55 -21.49 -4.23
CA LYS A 305 -6.92 -22.15 -3.05
C LYS A 305 -7.30 -21.52 -1.72
N THR A 306 -8.12 -20.47 -1.75
CA THR A 306 -8.59 -19.72 -0.59
C THR A 306 -10.08 -19.41 -0.76
N GLU A 307 -10.71 -18.90 0.28
CA GLU A 307 -12.11 -18.46 0.24
C GLU A 307 -12.29 -17.06 -0.41
N MET A 308 -11.19 -16.40 -0.81
CA MET A 308 -11.24 -15.11 -1.47
C MET A 308 -11.85 -15.22 -2.86
N SER A 309 -12.84 -14.38 -3.14
CA SER A 309 -13.55 -14.30 -4.42
C SER A 309 -13.05 -13.11 -5.26
N HIS A 310 -13.49 -13.05 -6.51
CA HIS A 310 -13.24 -11.91 -7.40
C HIS A 310 -13.87 -10.60 -6.89
N GLU A 311 -14.97 -10.68 -6.13
CA GLU A 311 -15.63 -9.51 -5.53
C GLU A 311 -14.81 -8.85 -4.41
N ASP A 312 -13.83 -9.56 -3.85
CA ASP A 312 -12.93 -9.06 -2.81
C ASP A 312 -11.82 -8.17 -3.35
N MET A 313 -11.70 -8.01 -4.67
CA MET A 313 -10.69 -7.20 -5.35
C MET A 313 -11.32 -6.02 -6.08
N THR A 314 -10.71 -4.83 -5.92
CA THR A 314 -11.06 -3.63 -6.70
C THR A 314 -9.79 -2.93 -7.15
N ILE A 315 -9.79 -2.43 -8.38
CA ILE A 315 -8.74 -1.58 -8.94
C ILE A 315 -9.33 -0.22 -9.26
N TYR A 316 -8.68 0.83 -8.82
CA TYR A 316 -8.95 2.21 -9.23
C TYR A 316 -7.83 2.67 -10.15
N PHE A 317 -8.17 2.95 -11.40
CA PHE A 317 -7.25 3.48 -12.40
C PHE A 317 -7.40 4.99 -12.50
N PHE A 318 -6.32 5.69 -12.21
CA PHE A 318 -6.24 7.15 -12.20
C PHE A 318 -5.62 7.65 -13.50
N GLN A 319 -6.34 8.47 -14.25
CA GLN A 319 -5.85 9.09 -15.47
C GLN A 319 -6.13 10.60 -15.51
N ASN A 320 -5.38 11.30 -16.36
CA ASN A 320 -5.66 12.68 -16.69
C ASN A 320 -6.17 12.72 -18.13
N LYS A 321 -7.42 13.07 -18.33
CA LYS A 321 -8.04 13.14 -19.66
C LYS A 321 -8.44 14.59 -19.94
N ASN A 322 -7.84 15.19 -20.97
CA ASN A 322 -8.11 16.58 -21.36
C ASN A 322 -7.92 17.61 -20.23
N GLY A 323 -7.02 17.35 -19.28
CA GLY A 323 -6.76 18.22 -18.14
C GLY A 323 -7.70 17.99 -16.95
N GLU A 324 -8.67 17.10 -17.06
CA GLU A 324 -9.54 16.66 -15.99
C GLU A 324 -9.06 15.30 -15.44
N LYS A 325 -9.19 15.11 -14.15
CA LYS A 325 -8.90 13.84 -13.49
C LYS A 325 -10.09 12.91 -13.65
N ASP A 326 -9.81 11.69 -14.04
CA ASP A 326 -10.79 10.65 -14.22
C ASP A 326 -10.33 9.40 -13.47
N ILE A 327 -11.25 8.78 -12.75
CA ILE A 327 -10.99 7.60 -11.92
C ILE A 327 -11.95 6.51 -12.36
N ILE A 328 -11.38 5.44 -12.87
CA ILE A 328 -12.15 4.29 -13.36
C ILE A 328 -12.04 3.16 -12.36
N GLU A 329 -13.18 2.71 -11.85
CA GLU A 329 -13.26 1.50 -11.04
C GLU A 329 -13.27 0.28 -11.96
N ILE A 330 -12.30 -0.61 -11.78
CA ILE A 330 -12.14 -1.84 -12.55
C ILE A 330 -12.32 -3.01 -11.59
N THR A 331 -13.29 -3.87 -11.89
CA THR A 331 -13.58 -5.10 -11.17
C THR A 331 -13.09 -6.32 -11.94
N MET A 332 -13.16 -7.48 -11.35
CA MET A 332 -12.77 -8.75 -11.95
C MET A 332 -13.96 -9.71 -11.94
N ASP A 333 -14.07 -10.58 -12.94
CA ASP A 333 -15.04 -11.67 -12.95
C ASP A 333 -14.45 -12.96 -12.33
N GLU A 334 -15.26 -14.00 -12.18
CA GLU A 334 -14.88 -15.30 -11.62
C GLU A 334 -13.78 -16.03 -12.41
N PHE A 335 -13.58 -15.67 -13.70
CA PHE A 335 -12.54 -16.21 -14.57
C PHE A 335 -11.25 -15.38 -14.55
N GLY A 336 -11.22 -14.28 -13.80
CA GLY A 336 -10.09 -13.40 -13.71
C GLY A 336 -10.03 -12.33 -14.82
N ASN A 337 -11.08 -12.15 -15.63
CA ASN A 337 -11.12 -11.07 -16.60
C ASN A 337 -11.46 -9.75 -15.90
N LEU A 338 -10.80 -8.68 -16.32
CA LEU A 338 -11.09 -7.35 -15.82
C LEU A 338 -12.27 -6.73 -16.58
N SER A 339 -13.09 -5.94 -15.89
CA SER A 339 -14.30 -5.31 -16.45
C SER A 339 -14.00 -4.26 -17.50
N ASP A 340 -12.83 -3.62 -17.44
CA ASP A 340 -12.41 -2.58 -18.36
C ASP A 340 -10.89 -2.60 -18.59
N PHE A 341 -10.47 -2.07 -19.76
CA PHE A 341 -9.07 -1.85 -20.14
C PHE A 341 -8.94 -0.46 -20.75
N PRO A 342 -8.94 0.59 -19.92
CA PRO A 342 -8.77 1.95 -20.39
C PRO A 342 -7.44 2.14 -21.15
N GLU A 343 -7.37 3.16 -21.98
CA GLU A 343 -6.11 3.59 -22.62
C GLU A 343 -5.06 3.88 -21.53
N ASP A 344 -3.82 3.50 -21.77
CA ASP A 344 -2.69 3.57 -20.83
C ASP A 344 -2.80 2.64 -19.58
N PHE A 345 -3.82 1.79 -19.51
CA PHE A 345 -3.89 0.76 -18.49
C PHE A 345 -3.10 -0.47 -18.91
N PHE A 346 -1.80 -0.49 -18.58
CA PHE A 346 -0.85 -1.59 -18.83
C PHE A 346 -0.76 -2.06 -20.29
N ASP A 347 -1.01 -1.20 -21.27
CA ASP A 347 -1.01 -1.52 -22.69
C ASP A 347 0.25 -1.05 -23.44
N GLN A 348 1.24 -0.46 -22.75
CA GLN A 348 2.45 0.10 -23.33
C GLN A 348 3.26 -0.93 -24.14
N ILE A 349 3.41 -2.14 -23.64
CA ILE A 349 4.11 -3.23 -24.37
C ILE A 349 3.43 -3.52 -25.70
N ARG A 350 2.09 -3.54 -25.71
CA ARG A 350 1.30 -3.74 -26.93
C ARG A 350 1.47 -2.57 -27.89
N GLN A 351 1.40 -1.33 -27.40
CA GLN A 351 1.58 -0.12 -28.20
C GLN A 351 2.97 -0.08 -28.85
N ASP A 352 4.04 -0.33 -28.07
CA ASP A 352 5.41 -0.37 -28.57
C ASP A 352 5.60 -1.49 -29.61
N THR A 353 5.07 -2.68 -29.35
CA THR A 353 5.13 -3.81 -30.28
C THR A 353 4.45 -3.47 -31.61
N LEU A 354 3.26 -2.87 -31.57
CA LEU A 354 2.54 -2.46 -32.78
C LEU A 354 3.29 -1.36 -33.55
N ALA A 355 3.91 -0.41 -32.85
CA ALA A 355 4.73 0.63 -33.47
C ALA A 355 5.94 0.03 -34.19
N ILE A 356 6.65 -0.92 -33.56
CA ILE A 356 7.78 -1.65 -34.17
C ILE A 356 7.32 -2.41 -35.42
N ILE A 357 6.21 -3.12 -35.35
CA ILE A 357 5.68 -3.90 -36.49
C ILE A 357 5.35 -2.96 -37.67
N ARG A 358 4.64 -1.84 -37.41
CA ARG A 358 4.29 -0.84 -38.44
C ARG A 358 5.54 -0.29 -39.10
N THR A 359 6.51 0.18 -38.32
CA THR A 359 7.79 0.73 -38.84
C THR A 359 8.54 -0.29 -39.71
N ASN A 360 8.59 -1.56 -39.28
CA ASN A 360 9.26 -2.60 -40.07
C ASN A 360 8.54 -2.88 -41.39
N ARG A 361 7.21 -2.82 -41.43
CA ARG A 361 6.42 -2.96 -42.64
C ARG A 361 6.71 -1.80 -43.62
N ASP A 362 6.65 -0.58 -43.13
CA ASP A 362 6.90 0.64 -43.97
C ASP A 362 8.29 0.62 -44.56
N ARG A 363 9.33 0.18 -43.80
CA ARG A 363 10.70 0.00 -44.31
C ARG A 363 10.77 -1.01 -45.46
N LYS A 364 10.11 -2.17 -45.30
CA LYS A 364 10.10 -3.21 -46.35
C LYS A 364 9.38 -2.77 -47.60
N GLU A 365 8.30 -1.99 -47.50
CA GLU A 365 7.58 -1.41 -48.61
C GLU A 365 8.48 -0.44 -49.37
N GLN A 366 9.19 0.48 -48.70
CA GLN A 366 10.15 1.41 -49.30
C GLN A 366 11.36 0.72 -49.96
N GLU A 367 11.85 -0.39 -49.41
CA GLU A 367 12.93 -1.19 -50.00
C GLU A 367 12.48 -1.88 -51.29
N ASN A 368 11.23 -2.35 -51.33
CA ASN A 368 10.66 -2.98 -52.53
C ASN A 368 10.36 -1.96 -53.65
N GLU A 369 9.97 -0.74 -53.30
CA GLU A 369 9.76 0.34 -54.29
C GLU A 369 11.06 0.86 -54.91
N LYS A 370 12.20 0.68 -54.22
CA LYS A 370 13.53 1.07 -54.70
C LYS A 370 14.22 -0.01 -55.56
N ARG A 371 13.66 -1.21 -55.62
CA ARG A 371 14.11 -2.30 -56.51
C ARG A 371 13.30 -2.38 -57.76
#